data_f80eab4d99fe8d18bc3d25337112ea5b
#
_entry.id   f80eab4d99fe8d18bc3d25337112ea5b
#
_cell.length_a   1.000
_cell.length_b   1.000
_cell.length_c   1.000
_cell.angle_alpha   90.00
_cell.angle_beta   90.00
_cell.angle_gamma   90.00
#
_symmetry.space_group_name_H-M   'P 1'
#
loop_
_entity.id
_entity.type
_entity.pdbx_description
1 polymer ?
#
loop_
_entity_poly.entity_id
_entity_poly.type
_entity_poly.pdbx_seq_one_letter_code
_entity_poly.pdbx_strand_id
1 'polypeptide(L)'
;MKKFTVTSSANLKDFTDCTYPQGSFYYSALLRSGDIRVNGVKVRANVPLNVGDEVTYYTTAKMESKPSHRAIYAGQHLYVADKLSGVSTEALASELGMIAVHRLDRNTCGAIVFACDEETAQKLVALFRDRQVQKEYVCICKNAFKARAADMTAYLSKDERRGLVKIVDEPSKGYVPIRTQYEVVEFRGDLAKVNVILHTGKTHQIRAHMAHIGCPVLGDEKYGDEALNKKYGVKRQLLCSYALSFELDGQKYSFLSSLAPDFPQK
;
A
#
# COMPACT_ATOMS: atom_id res chain seq x y z
N MET A 1 -22.51 -14.40 0.76
CA MET A 1 -22.04 -14.67 2.13
C MET A 1 -20.64 -15.25 2.05
N LYS A 2 -19.70 -14.68 2.79
CA LYS A 2 -18.29 -15.15 2.90
C LYS A 2 -17.97 -15.43 4.36
N LYS A 3 -17.25 -16.52 4.62
CA LYS A 3 -16.85 -16.96 5.95
C LYS A 3 -15.35 -17.11 6.03
N PHE A 4 -14.78 -16.69 7.13
CA PHE A 4 -13.34 -16.78 7.41
C PHE A 4 -13.12 -17.19 8.87
N THR A 5 -12.16 -18.08 9.10
CA THR A 5 -11.73 -18.46 10.44
C THR A 5 -10.54 -17.63 10.87
N VAL A 6 -10.57 -17.13 12.10
CA VAL A 6 -9.47 -16.35 12.69
C VAL A 6 -8.32 -17.27 13.04
N THR A 7 -7.14 -17.03 12.43
CA THR A 7 -5.92 -17.83 12.64
C THR A 7 -4.93 -17.17 13.61
N SER A 8 -5.09 -15.87 13.87
CA SER A 8 -4.31 -15.13 14.86
C SER A 8 -5.16 -14.06 15.49
N SER A 9 -4.99 -13.80 16.80
CA SER A 9 -5.76 -12.78 17.51
C SER A 9 -5.54 -11.38 16.90
N ALA A 10 -6.63 -10.67 16.63
CA ALA A 10 -6.65 -9.34 16.03
C ALA A 10 -7.92 -8.61 16.45
N ASN A 11 -8.10 -7.34 16.08
CA ASN A 11 -9.43 -6.75 16.06
C ASN A 11 -10.12 -7.02 14.71
N LEU A 12 -11.44 -6.96 14.69
CA LEU A 12 -12.26 -7.25 13.51
C LEU A 12 -11.86 -6.42 12.29
N LYS A 13 -11.48 -5.15 12.49
CA LYS A 13 -11.06 -4.26 11.39
C LYS A 13 -9.77 -4.72 10.75
N ASP A 14 -8.74 -5.00 11.56
CA ASP A 14 -7.43 -5.44 11.08
C ASP A 14 -7.54 -6.82 10.42
N PHE A 15 -8.30 -7.74 11.03
CA PHE A 15 -8.61 -9.04 10.42
C PHE A 15 -9.25 -8.88 9.04
N THR A 16 -10.30 -8.04 8.93
CA THR A 16 -10.98 -7.79 7.65
C THR A 16 -10.01 -7.21 6.62
N ASP A 17 -9.19 -6.24 7.03
CA ASP A 17 -8.24 -5.58 6.14
C ASP A 17 -7.14 -6.51 5.61
N CYS A 18 -6.79 -7.55 6.37
CA CYS A 18 -5.77 -8.54 5.98
C CYS A 18 -6.35 -9.76 5.26
N THR A 19 -7.66 -9.98 5.29
CA THR A 19 -8.25 -11.25 4.84
C THR A 19 -9.20 -11.07 3.66
N TYR A 20 -9.98 -9.98 3.63
CA TYR A 20 -11.09 -9.86 2.71
C TYR A 20 -11.21 -8.46 2.08
N PRO A 21 -10.73 -8.25 0.83
CA PRO A 21 -10.72 -6.94 0.17
C PRO A 21 -12.09 -6.28 0.08
N GLN A 22 -13.13 -7.02 -0.36
CA GLN A 22 -14.49 -6.48 -0.50
C GLN A 22 -15.10 -6.13 0.86
N GLY A 23 -14.86 -6.94 1.88
CA GLY A 23 -15.21 -6.63 3.27
C GLY A 23 -14.53 -5.36 3.76
N SER A 24 -13.25 -5.19 3.43
CA SER A 24 -12.48 -3.99 3.76
C SER A 24 -12.99 -2.73 3.07
N PHE A 25 -13.35 -2.79 1.78
CA PHE A 25 -13.94 -1.66 1.05
C PHE A 25 -15.25 -1.16 1.66
N TYR A 26 -16.07 -2.08 2.14
CA TYR A 26 -17.42 -1.79 2.63
C TYR A 26 -17.56 -1.91 4.16
N TYR A 27 -16.44 -2.03 4.89
CA TYR A 27 -16.41 -2.32 6.33
C TYR A 27 -17.38 -1.48 7.16
N SER A 28 -17.31 -0.15 7.02
CA SER A 28 -18.17 0.77 7.77
C SER A 28 -19.66 0.64 7.43
N ALA A 29 -19.99 0.29 6.19
CA ALA A 29 -21.36 0.06 5.77
C ALA A 29 -21.88 -1.25 6.35
N LEU A 30 -21.12 -2.34 6.22
CA LEU A 30 -21.43 -3.66 6.75
C LEU A 30 -21.59 -3.67 8.27
N LEU A 31 -20.74 -2.90 9.00
CA LEU A 31 -20.91 -2.75 10.45
C LEU A 31 -22.22 -2.04 10.82
N ARG A 32 -22.54 -0.92 10.14
CA ARG A 32 -23.76 -0.16 10.43
C ARG A 32 -25.02 -0.97 10.16
N SER A 33 -25.05 -1.75 9.07
CA SER A 33 -26.20 -2.60 8.72
C SER A 33 -26.27 -3.86 9.60
N GLY A 34 -25.18 -4.24 10.29
CA GLY A 34 -25.08 -5.49 11.06
C GLY A 34 -24.91 -6.71 10.16
N ASP A 35 -24.28 -6.51 9.00
CA ASP A 35 -23.99 -7.54 8.00
C ASP A 35 -22.63 -8.21 8.23
N ILE A 36 -22.00 -7.97 9.39
CA ILE A 36 -20.87 -8.74 9.91
C ILE A 36 -21.34 -9.49 11.15
N ARG A 37 -21.00 -10.78 11.22
CA ARG A 37 -21.22 -11.61 12.40
C ARG A 37 -19.92 -12.27 12.86
N VAL A 38 -19.77 -12.37 14.17
CA VAL A 38 -18.72 -13.13 14.83
C VAL A 38 -19.39 -14.26 15.58
N ASN A 39 -19.04 -15.51 15.29
CA ASN A 39 -19.66 -16.72 15.85
C ASN A 39 -21.20 -16.69 15.74
N GLY A 40 -21.72 -16.24 14.61
CA GLY A 40 -23.16 -16.11 14.36
C GLY A 40 -23.85 -14.88 14.98
N VAL A 41 -23.18 -14.13 15.87
CA VAL A 41 -23.70 -12.94 16.54
C VAL A 41 -23.41 -11.68 15.71
N LYS A 42 -24.42 -10.86 15.47
CA LYS A 42 -24.26 -9.57 14.77
C LYS A 42 -23.38 -8.62 15.57
N VAL A 43 -22.38 -8.03 14.92
CA VAL A 43 -21.53 -7.00 15.51
C VAL A 43 -21.74 -5.66 14.80
N ARG A 44 -21.68 -4.55 15.57
CA ARG A 44 -21.84 -3.18 15.06
C ARG A 44 -20.69 -2.25 15.44
N ALA A 45 -19.65 -2.81 16.07
CA ALA A 45 -18.44 -2.12 16.47
C ALA A 45 -17.21 -2.97 16.11
N ASN A 46 -16.04 -2.34 16.14
CA ASN A 46 -14.78 -3.06 16.05
C ASN A 46 -14.56 -3.83 17.37
N VAL A 47 -14.58 -5.16 17.29
CA VAL A 47 -14.46 -6.06 18.44
C VAL A 47 -13.15 -6.85 18.37
N PRO A 48 -12.58 -7.28 19.50
CA PRO A 48 -11.48 -8.23 19.51
C PRO A 48 -11.94 -9.60 18.99
N LEU A 49 -11.04 -10.29 18.30
CA LEU A 49 -11.22 -11.64 17.78
C LEU A 49 -10.16 -12.56 18.36
N ASN A 50 -10.57 -13.78 18.69
CA ASN A 50 -9.70 -14.85 19.16
C ASN A 50 -9.45 -15.89 18.06
N VAL A 51 -8.36 -16.63 18.18
CA VAL A 51 -8.10 -17.77 17.29
C VAL A 51 -9.26 -18.76 17.37
N GLY A 52 -9.75 -19.20 16.21
CA GLY A 52 -10.90 -20.11 16.08
C GLY A 52 -12.24 -19.40 15.89
N ASP A 53 -12.36 -18.08 16.11
CA ASP A 53 -13.58 -17.36 15.83
C ASP A 53 -13.94 -17.44 14.33
N GLU A 54 -15.24 -17.58 14.02
CA GLU A 54 -15.77 -17.50 12.65
C GLU A 54 -16.32 -16.08 12.38
N VAL A 55 -15.77 -15.41 11.39
CA VAL A 55 -16.29 -14.12 10.92
C VAL A 55 -17.05 -14.32 9.61
N THR A 56 -18.32 -13.94 9.61
CA THR A 56 -19.22 -14.04 8.44
C THR A 56 -19.59 -12.67 7.94
N TYR A 57 -19.43 -12.44 6.62
CA TYR A 57 -19.80 -11.22 5.92
C TYR A 57 -20.99 -11.50 5.00
N TYR A 58 -22.04 -10.68 5.10
CA TYR A 58 -23.21 -10.71 4.23
C TYR A 58 -23.08 -9.57 3.21
N THR A 59 -22.53 -9.91 2.06
CA THR A 59 -22.24 -8.98 0.97
C THR A 59 -23.21 -9.18 -0.19
N THR A 60 -23.46 -8.13 -0.98
CA THR A 60 -24.25 -8.20 -2.20
C THR A 60 -23.35 -8.56 -3.40
N ALA A 61 -23.95 -9.04 -4.49
CA ALA A 61 -23.21 -9.30 -5.74
C ALA A 61 -22.46 -8.05 -6.25
N LYS A 62 -23.04 -6.86 -6.09
CA LYS A 62 -22.39 -5.59 -6.44
C LYS A 62 -21.15 -5.29 -5.57
N MET A 63 -21.16 -5.65 -4.30
CA MET A 63 -19.97 -5.51 -3.44
C MET A 63 -18.88 -6.50 -3.86
N GLU A 64 -19.25 -7.73 -4.15
CA GLU A 64 -18.31 -8.78 -4.60
C GLU A 64 -17.68 -8.47 -5.96
N SER A 65 -18.40 -7.83 -6.87
CA SER A 65 -17.88 -7.48 -8.20
C SER A 65 -16.89 -6.33 -8.20
N LYS A 66 -16.65 -5.65 -7.06
CA LYS A 66 -15.65 -4.59 -6.98
C LYS A 66 -14.24 -5.20 -7.03
N PRO A 67 -13.44 -4.88 -8.06
CA PRO A 67 -12.11 -5.45 -8.18
C PRO A 67 -11.18 -4.98 -7.06
N SER A 68 -10.26 -5.83 -6.65
CA SER A 68 -9.15 -5.54 -5.74
C SER A 68 -7.87 -5.16 -6.51
N HIS A 69 -7.76 -5.64 -7.74
CA HIS A 69 -6.60 -5.47 -8.62
C HIS A 69 -6.99 -5.63 -10.09
N ARG A 70 -6.01 -5.42 -10.96
CA ARG A 70 -6.01 -5.85 -12.37
C ARG A 70 -4.77 -6.69 -12.60
N ALA A 71 -4.82 -7.68 -13.49
CA ALA A 71 -3.63 -8.44 -13.87
C ALA A 71 -2.73 -7.59 -14.77
N ILE A 72 -1.43 -7.52 -14.45
CA ILE A 72 -0.39 -7.01 -15.35
C ILE A 72 0.29 -8.18 -16.05
N TYR A 73 0.59 -9.26 -15.30
CA TYR A 73 1.25 -10.44 -15.83
C TYR A 73 0.80 -11.69 -15.07
N ALA A 74 0.57 -12.78 -15.79
CA ALA A 74 0.23 -14.08 -15.23
C ALA A 74 1.14 -15.14 -15.86
N GLY A 75 2.22 -15.49 -15.17
CA GLY A 75 3.18 -16.52 -15.54
C GLY A 75 3.04 -17.78 -14.69
N GLN A 76 3.83 -18.80 -15.00
CA GLN A 76 3.83 -20.07 -14.29
C GLN A 76 4.32 -19.90 -12.83
N HIS A 77 5.34 -19.09 -12.60
CA HIS A 77 6.04 -18.96 -11.32
C HIS A 77 5.78 -17.65 -10.60
N LEU A 78 5.39 -16.62 -11.32
CA LEU A 78 5.08 -15.31 -10.74
C LEU A 78 3.84 -14.67 -11.36
N TYR A 79 3.16 -13.87 -10.53
CA TYR A 79 2.02 -13.07 -10.92
C TYR A 79 2.26 -11.60 -10.55
N VAL A 80 1.96 -10.68 -11.45
CA VAL A 80 2.05 -9.24 -11.16
C VAL A 80 0.68 -8.61 -11.26
N ALA A 81 0.26 -8.01 -10.16
CA ALA A 81 -1.00 -7.32 -10.04
C ALA A 81 -0.81 -5.80 -10.05
N ASP A 82 -1.75 -5.11 -10.67
CA ASP A 82 -1.98 -3.68 -10.48
C ASP A 82 -2.95 -3.50 -9.32
N LYS A 83 -2.41 -3.43 -8.08
CA LYS A 83 -3.19 -3.39 -6.83
C LYS A 83 -3.97 -2.08 -6.74
N LEU A 84 -5.27 -2.14 -6.44
CA LEU A 84 -6.06 -0.94 -6.23
C LEU A 84 -5.85 -0.34 -4.83
N SER A 85 -6.03 0.98 -4.73
CA SER A 85 -6.00 1.69 -3.45
C SER A 85 -7.12 1.21 -2.52
N GLY A 86 -6.79 1.00 -1.25
CA GLY A 86 -7.70 0.49 -0.22
C GLY A 86 -7.63 -1.01 0.01
N VAL A 87 -6.80 -1.74 -0.74
CA VAL A 87 -6.52 -3.18 -0.58
C VAL A 87 -5.18 -3.37 0.11
N SER A 88 -5.12 -4.19 1.15
CA SER A 88 -3.85 -4.62 1.72
C SER A 88 -3.17 -5.68 0.85
N THR A 89 -1.86 -5.79 0.96
CA THR A 89 -1.10 -6.83 0.25
C THR A 89 -1.51 -8.22 0.72
N GLU A 90 -1.72 -8.37 2.01
CA GLU A 90 -2.10 -9.63 2.67
C GLU A 90 -3.47 -10.13 2.17
N ALA A 91 -4.47 -9.24 2.09
CA ALA A 91 -5.79 -9.60 1.59
C ALA A 91 -5.75 -9.98 0.10
N LEU A 92 -4.93 -9.28 -0.69
CA LEU A 92 -4.76 -9.60 -2.10
C LEU A 92 -4.05 -10.95 -2.29
N ALA A 93 -3.00 -11.23 -1.51
CA ALA A 93 -2.32 -12.52 -1.52
C ALA A 93 -3.29 -13.68 -1.19
N SER A 94 -4.12 -13.47 -0.16
CA SER A 94 -5.17 -14.44 0.23
C SER A 94 -6.21 -14.65 -0.87
N GLU A 95 -6.67 -13.56 -1.52
CA GLU A 95 -7.63 -13.63 -2.62
C GLU A 95 -7.08 -14.39 -3.83
N LEU A 96 -5.79 -14.19 -4.14
CA LEU A 96 -5.10 -14.84 -5.25
C LEU A 96 -4.65 -16.28 -4.94
N GLY A 97 -4.56 -16.66 -3.65
CA GLY A 97 -3.94 -17.91 -3.23
C GLY A 97 -2.43 -17.94 -3.52
N MET A 98 -1.76 -16.80 -3.48
CA MET A 98 -0.34 -16.64 -3.84
C MET A 98 0.49 -16.11 -2.67
N ILE A 99 1.82 -16.19 -2.80
CA ILE A 99 2.77 -15.80 -1.76
C ILE A 99 3.21 -14.35 -1.98
N ALA A 100 2.98 -13.50 -0.97
CA ALA A 100 3.46 -12.13 -0.98
C ALA A 100 4.98 -12.09 -0.66
N VAL A 101 5.78 -11.53 -1.56
CA VAL A 101 7.25 -11.42 -1.42
C VAL A 101 7.71 -10.00 -1.07
N HIS A 102 6.85 -9.02 -1.25
CA HIS A 102 6.99 -7.65 -0.77
C HIS A 102 5.62 -7.05 -0.49
N ARG A 103 5.60 -5.79 -0.06
CA ARG A 103 4.33 -5.15 0.29
C ARG A 103 4.22 -3.72 -0.22
N LEU A 104 3.00 -3.31 -0.49
CA LEU A 104 2.57 -1.92 -0.64
C LEU A 104 1.66 -1.54 0.52
N ASP A 105 1.68 -0.27 0.91
CA ASP A 105 0.69 0.24 1.87
C ASP A 105 -0.73 0.02 1.33
N ARG A 106 -1.70 -0.12 2.21
CA ARG A 106 -3.10 -0.35 1.85
C ARG A 106 -3.63 0.65 0.81
N ASN A 107 -3.32 1.93 0.99
CA ASN A 107 -3.78 2.99 0.09
C ASN A 107 -2.81 3.31 -1.05
N THR A 108 -1.63 2.70 -1.12
CA THR A 108 -0.73 2.76 -2.28
C THR A 108 -1.27 1.80 -3.35
N CYS A 109 -1.51 2.31 -4.55
CA CYS A 109 -1.87 1.48 -5.71
C CYS A 109 -0.63 1.09 -6.53
N GLY A 110 -0.83 0.27 -7.57
CA GLY A 110 0.20 -0.01 -8.56
C GLY A 110 0.79 -1.41 -8.52
N ALA A 111 1.87 -1.59 -9.25
CA ALA A 111 2.48 -2.88 -9.51
C ALA A 111 3.03 -3.54 -8.24
N ILE A 112 2.60 -4.80 -8.03
CA ILE A 112 3.06 -5.67 -6.95
C ILE A 112 3.23 -7.09 -7.49
N VAL A 113 4.34 -7.74 -7.14
CA VAL A 113 4.64 -9.12 -7.57
C VAL A 113 4.35 -10.12 -6.45
N PHE A 114 3.77 -11.25 -6.84
CA PHE A 114 3.51 -12.43 -6.00
C PHE A 114 4.22 -13.64 -6.60
N ALA A 115 4.64 -14.57 -5.77
CA ALA A 115 5.12 -15.87 -6.20
C ALA A 115 3.97 -16.88 -6.23
N CYS A 116 3.98 -17.75 -7.24
CA CYS A 116 3.02 -18.85 -7.37
C CYS A 116 3.46 -20.11 -6.60
N ASP A 117 4.75 -20.19 -6.26
CA ASP A 117 5.37 -21.31 -5.54
C ASP A 117 6.44 -20.82 -4.55
N GLU A 118 6.82 -21.69 -3.61
CA GLU A 118 7.75 -21.38 -2.51
C GLU A 118 9.18 -21.13 -3.00
N GLU A 119 9.63 -21.85 -4.02
CA GLU A 119 10.98 -21.67 -4.58
C GLU A 119 11.13 -20.27 -5.18
N THR A 120 10.18 -19.86 -6.00
CA THR A 120 10.12 -18.51 -6.58
C THR A 120 9.98 -17.45 -5.49
N ALA A 121 9.19 -17.72 -4.44
CA ALA A 121 9.05 -16.78 -3.32
C ALA A 121 10.39 -16.52 -2.62
N GLN A 122 11.18 -17.56 -2.34
CA GLN A 122 12.50 -17.41 -1.70
C GLN A 122 13.45 -16.59 -2.57
N LYS A 123 13.51 -16.85 -3.89
CA LYS A 123 14.33 -16.10 -4.84
C LYS A 123 13.92 -14.62 -4.89
N LEU A 124 12.63 -14.33 -5.04
CA LEU A 124 12.12 -12.96 -5.09
C LEU A 124 12.37 -12.21 -3.77
N VAL A 125 12.15 -12.85 -2.61
CA VAL A 125 12.47 -12.25 -1.29
C VAL A 125 13.94 -11.89 -1.20
N ALA A 126 14.83 -12.74 -1.70
CA ALA A 126 16.27 -12.45 -1.76
C ALA A 126 16.56 -11.22 -2.64
N LEU A 127 15.97 -11.11 -3.83
CA LEU A 127 16.13 -9.95 -4.72
C LEU A 127 15.68 -8.64 -4.04
N PHE A 128 14.54 -8.65 -3.33
CA PHE A 128 14.08 -7.48 -2.58
C PHE A 128 15.00 -7.12 -1.41
N ARG A 129 15.44 -8.11 -0.63
CA ARG A 129 16.37 -7.93 0.49
C ARG A 129 17.69 -7.33 0.03
N ASP A 130 18.21 -7.85 -1.08
CA ASP A 130 19.53 -7.50 -1.64
C ASP A 130 19.45 -6.26 -2.57
N ARG A 131 18.28 -5.59 -2.63
CA ARG A 131 18.01 -4.36 -3.40
C ARG A 131 18.23 -4.49 -4.90
N GLN A 132 18.05 -5.67 -5.44
CA GLN A 132 18.18 -5.97 -6.87
C GLN A 132 16.87 -5.69 -7.66
N VAL A 133 15.81 -5.30 -6.97
CA VAL A 133 14.56 -4.86 -7.59
C VAL A 133 14.54 -3.33 -7.68
N GLN A 134 14.51 -2.80 -8.91
CA GLN A 134 14.28 -1.38 -9.15
C GLN A 134 12.79 -1.07 -8.95
N LYS A 135 12.51 -0.03 -8.16
CA LYS A 135 11.15 0.39 -7.79
C LYS A 135 10.99 1.87 -8.09
N GLU A 136 10.08 2.16 -9.00
CA GLU A 136 9.73 3.53 -9.37
C GLU A 136 8.29 3.82 -8.98
N TYR A 137 8.07 4.98 -8.42
CA TYR A 137 6.76 5.44 -7.98
C TYR A 137 6.41 6.76 -8.65
N VAL A 138 5.11 7.01 -8.80
CA VAL A 138 4.57 8.31 -9.19
C VAL A 138 3.64 8.78 -8.10
N CYS A 139 3.77 10.04 -7.69
CA CYS A 139 2.86 10.64 -6.73
C CYS A 139 2.51 12.09 -7.09
N ILE A 140 1.39 12.56 -6.53
CA ILE A 140 1.03 13.97 -6.51
C ILE A 140 1.31 14.51 -5.12
N CYS A 141 2.14 15.54 -5.03
CA CYS A 141 2.55 16.15 -3.77
C CYS A 141 2.15 17.63 -3.70
N LYS A 142 2.14 18.18 -2.48
CA LYS A 142 2.16 19.62 -2.27
C LYS A 142 3.41 20.21 -2.94
N ASN A 143 3.23 21.29 -3.68
CA ASN A 143 4.33 22.00 -4.32
C ASN A 143 5.01 22.97 -3.33
N ALA A 144 6.02 22.44 -2.61
CA ALA A 144 6.93 23.23 -1.77
C ALA A 144 8.40 22.80 -1.99
N PHE A 145 8.69 22.22 -3.15
CA PHE A 145 10.01 21.71 -3.50
C PHE A 145 11.04 22.84 -3.64
N LYS A 146 12.17 22.72 -2.97
CA LYS A 146 13.32 23.64 -3.07
C LYS A 146 14.21 23.35 -4.29
N ALA A 147 14.17 22.13 -4.81
CA ALA A 147 14.89 21.67 -5.99
C ALA A 147 13.99 20.76 -6.83
N ARG A 148 14.19 20.78 -8.15
CA ARG A 148 13.42 19.94 -9.08
C ARG A 148 13.73 18.44 -8.93
N ALA A 149 14.93 18.10 -8.48
CA ALA A 149 15.34 16.74 -8.20
C ALA A 149 16.29 16.71 -6.99
N ALA A 150 16.24 15.63 -6.24
CA ALA A 150 17.21 15.34 -5.18
C ALA A 150 17.34 13.85 -4.91
N ASP A 151 18.51 13.47 -4.45
CA ASP A 151 18.80 12.14 -3.89
C ASP A 151 18.99 12.32 -2.37
N MET A 152 17.99 11.90 -1.61
CA MET A 152 17.87 12.19 -0.19
C MET A 152 18.21 10.98 0.65
N THR A 153 19.04 11.18 1.67
CA THR A 153 19.30 10.23 2.75
C THR A 153 18.76 10.80 4.06
N ALA A 154 18.20 9.95 4.89
CA ALA A 154 17.70 10.29 6.22
C ALA A 154 17.61 9.03 7.08
N TYR A 155 17.07 9.15 8.28
CA TYR A 155 16.91 8.03 9.20
C TYR A 155 15.45 7.93 9.64
N LEU A 156 14.91 6.69 9.66
CA LEU A 156 13.52 6.39 9.91
C LEU A 156 13.37 5.50 11.14
N SER A 157 12.46 5.85 12.04
CA SER A 157 12.00 5.00 13.15
C SER A 157 10.50 4.79 13.10
N LYS A 158 10.04 3.58 13.44
CA LYS A 158 8.62 3.22 13.46
C LYS A 158 8.06 3.29 14.88
N ASP A 159 7.00 4.05 15.07
CA ASP A 159 6.14 4.00 16.26
C ASP A 159 5.04 2.96 16.00
N GLU A 160 5.24 1.75 16.51
CA GLU A 160 4.29 0.65 16.27
C GLU A 160 2.92 0.89 16.90
N ARG A 161 2.86 1.59 18.05
CA ARG A 161 1.60 1.86 18.74
C ARG A 161 0.71 2.81 17.95
N ARG A 162 1.31 3.81 17.28
CA ARG A 162 0.61 4.79 16.46
C ARG A 162 0.50 4.37 14.99
N GLY A 163 1.24 3.35 14.56
CA GLY A 163 1.36 2.97 13.14
C GLY A 163 1.91 4.10 12.27
N LEU A 164 2.79 4.94 12.86
CA LEU A 164 3.45 6.07 12.21
C LEU A 164 4.95 5.82 12.13
N VAL A 165 5.61 6.53 11.23
CA VAL A 165 7.08 6.61 11.21
C VAL A 165 7.52 8.06 11.39
N LYS A 166 8.68 8.23 12.01
CA LYS A 166 9.37 9.52 12.16
C LYS A 166 10.64 9.50 11.34
N ILE A 167 10.99 10.65 10.77
CA ILE A 167 12.23 10.86 10.02
C ILE A 167 13.05 11.94 10.70
N VAL A 168 14.36 11.73 10.72
CA VAL A 168 15.37 12.70 11.18
C VAL A 168 16.53 12.70 10.19
N ASP A 169 17.21 13.84 10.06
CA ASP A 169 18.32 14.01 9.11
C ASP A 169 19.61 13.37 9.60
N GLU A 170 19.80 13.29 10.93
CA GLU A 170 21.02 12.75 11.54
C GLU A 170 20.80 11.37 12.16
N PRO A 171 21.86 10.53 12.23
CA PRO A 171 21.80 9.22 12.89
C PRO A 171 21.28 9.32 14.31
N SER A 172 20.33 8.47 14.67
CA SER A 172 19.78 8.41 16.03
C SER A 172 19.51 6.97 16.45
N LYS A 173 19.61 6.69 17.76
CA LYS A 173 19.38 5.34 18.30
C LYS A 173 17.97 4.84 17.98
N GLY A 174 17.88 3.65 17.40
CA GLY A 174 16.60 3.04 16.98
C GLY A 174 16.08 3.51 15.62
N TYR A 175 16.84 4.34 14.90
CA TYR A 175 16.53 4.75 13.55
C TYR A 175 17.36 3.96 12.53
N VAL A 176 16.77 3.66 11.38
CA VAL A 176 17.44 2.95 10.27
C VAL A 176 17.62 3.89 9.09
N PRO A 177 18.74 3.78 8.35
CA PRO A 177 18.98 4.63 7.19
C PRO A 177 18.01 4.34 6.06
N ILE A 178 17.57 5.41 5.40
CA ILE A 178 16.70 5.38 4.22
C ILE A 178 17.32 6.22 3.11
N ARG A 179 17.04 5.85 1.85
CA ARG A 179 17.41 6.63 0.66
C ARG A 179 16.24 6.67 -0.31
N THR A 180 15.88 7.87 -0.73
CA THR A 180 14.77 8.17 -1.64
C THR A 180 15.23 9.23 -2.63
N GLN A 181 15.16 8.94 -3.92
CA GLN A 181 15.45 9.90 -4.97
C GLN A 181 14.13 10.38 -5.57
N TYR A 182 14.01 11.66 -5.88
CA TYR A 182 12.84 12.19 -6.57
C TYR A 182 13.22 13.12 -7.73
N GLU A 183 12.30 13.23 -8.68
CA GLU A 183 12.31 14.22 -9.74
C GLU A 183 10.90 14.77 -9.94
N VAL A 184 10.74 16.09 -9.90
CA VAL A 184 9.48 16.77 -10.21
C VAL A 184 9.30 16.83 -11.73
N VAL A 185 8.29 16.10 -12.22
CA VAL A 185 7.98 16.02 -13.65
C VAL A 185 7.19 17.26 -14.09
N GLU A 186 6.20 17.66 -13.29
CA GLU A 186 5.29 18.76 -13.63
C GLU A 186 4.87 19.51 -12.37
N PHE A 187 4.81 20.84 -12.47
CA PHE A 187 4.21 21.72 -11.47
C PHE A 187 2.85 22.23 -11.96
N ARG A 188 1.83 22.18 -11.10
CA ARG A 188 0.49 22.71 -11.39
C ARG A 188 -0.08 23.43 -10.17
N GLY A 189 0.20 24.73 -10.08
CA GLY A 189 -0.21 25.56 -8.93
C GLY A 189 0.45 25.09 -7.64
N ASP A 190 -0.36 24.75 -6.65
CA ASP A 190 0.09 24.24 -5.34
C ASP A 190 0.35 22.72 -5.31
N LEU A 191 0.35 22.07 -6.47
CA LEU A 191 0.63 20.65 -6.65
C LEU A 191 1.84 20.41 -7.56
N ALA A 192 2.49 19.27 -7.35
CA ALA A 192 3.56 18.77 -8.20
C ALA A 192 3.36 17.26 -8.47
N LYS A 193 3.59 16.83 -9.71
CA LYS A 193 3.70 15.41 -10.08
C LYS A 193 5.17 15.01 -10.00
N VAL A 194 5.43 13.93 -9.28
CA VAL A 194 6.76 13.56 -8.87
C VAL A 194 7.03 12.08 -9.18
N ASN A 195 8.14 11.83 -9.87
CA ASN A 195 8.72 10.49 -9.97
C ASN A 195 9.63 10.24 -8.77
N VAL A 196 9.56 9.04 -8.19
CA VAL A 196 10.35 8.66 -7.02
C VAL A 196 11.01 7.32 -7.27
N ILE A 197 12.33 7.24 -7.07
CA ILE A 197 13.09 5.98 -7.04
C ILE A 197 13.33 5.60 -5.58
N LEU A 198 12.90 4.38 -5.22
CA LEU A 198 12.97 3.89 -3.86
C LEU A 198 14.14 2.92 -3.69
N HIS A 199 15.27 3.41 -3.18
CA HIS A 199 16.48 2.60 -2.95
C HIS A 199 16.35 1.70 -1.71
N THR A 200 15.65 2.14 -0.69
CA THR A 200 15.29 1.35 0.50
C THR A 200 13.77 1.21 0.57
N GLY A 201 13.24 0.17 1.21
CA GLY A 201 11.79 -0.13 1.24
C GLY A 201 11.26 -0.24 2.68
N LYS A 202 11.24 0.86 3.44
CA LYS A 202 10.70 0.88 4.79
C LYS A 202 9.23 1.32 4.81
N THR A 203 8.49 0.89 5.84
CA THR A 203 7.08 1.25 6.02
C THR A 203 6.88 2.77 5.87
N HIS A 204 5.91 3.16 5.06
CA HIS A 204 5.53 4.56 4.77
C HIS A 204 6.69 5.46 4.30
N GLN A 205 7.81 4.91 3.82
CA GLN A 205 9.04 5.68 3.57
C GLN A 205 8.81 6.90 2.68
N ILE A 206 8.24 6.73 1.47
CA ILE A 206 7.98 7.85 0.54
C ILE A 206 7.07 8.88 1.20
N ARG A 207 5.99 8.46 1.81
CA ARG A 207 4.97 9.30 2.42
C ARG A 207 5.55 10.19 3.53
N ALA A 208 6.29 9.57 4.45
CA ALA A 208 6.91 10.30 5.56
C ALA A 208 8.10 11.15 5.10
N HIS A 209 8.91 10.68 4.14
CA HIS A 209 10.07 11.44 3.64
C HIS A 209 9.64 12.68 2.84
N MET A 210 8.62 12.55 1.99
CA MET A 210 8.04 13.72 1.29
C MET A 210 7.41 14.72 2.27
N ALA A 211 6.71 14.25 3.30
CA ALA A 211 6.18 15.12 4.34
C ALA A 211 7.29 15.83 5.14
N HIS A 212 8.39 15.13 5.44
CA HIS A 212 9.55 15.66 6.15
C HIS A 212 10.19 16.86 5.42
N ILE A 213 10.28 16.81 4.09
CA ILE A 213 10.78 17.92 3.27
C ILE A 213 9.72 18.99 2.98
N GLY A 214 8.54 18.94 3.60
CA GLY A 214 7.44 19.90 3.42
C GLY A 214 6.59 19.70 2.16
N CYS A 215 6.77 18.60 1.44
CA CYS A 215 6.06 18.25 0.20
C CYS A 215 5.18 16.99 0.36
N PRO A 216 4.23 16.95 1.34
CA PRO A 216 3.45 15.75 1.61
C PRO A 216 2.66 15.27 0.39
N VAL A 217 2.45 13.96 0.30
CA VAL A 217 1.62 13.33 -0.73
C VAL A 217 0.16 13.75 -0.55
N LEU A 218 -0.48 14.18 -1.63
CA LEU A 218 -1.89 14.59 -1.64
C LEU A 218 -2.80 13.39 -1.30
N GLY A 219 -3.76 13.62 -0.41
CA GLY A 219 -4.71 12.59 0.05
C GLY A 219 -4.16 11.67 1.13
N ASP A 220 -2.93 11.88 1.60
CA ASP A 220 -2.38 11.09 2.70
C ASP A 220 -3.05 11.49 4.03
N GLU A 221 -3.70 10.52 4.69
CA GLU A 221 -4.43 10.71 5.94
C GLU A 221 -3.52 10.81 7.18
N LYS A 222 -2.24 10.35 7.06
CA LYS A 222 -1.29 10.27 8.19
C LYS A 222 -0.22 11.38 8.16
N TYR A 223 0.27 11.70 6.97
CA TYR A 223 1.38 12.63 6.77
C TYR A 223 1.01 13.80 5.88
N GLY A 224 -0.20 13.83 5.31
CA GLY A 224 -0.66 14.80 4.34
C GLY A 224 -0.99 16.17 4.95
N ASP A 225 -1.22 17.13 4.06
CA ASP A 225 -1.77 18.44 4.38
C ASP A 225 -3.31 18.36 4.32
N GLU A 226 -3.97 18.42 5.48
CA GLU A 226 -5.42 18.25 5.59
C GLU A 226 -6.19 19.36 4.82
N ALA A 227 -5.71 20.60 4.87
CA ALA A 227 -6.34 21.70 4.16
C ALA A 227 -6.27 21.50 2.64
N LEU A 228 -5.11 21.03 2.15
CA LEU A 228 -4.89 20.73 0.74
C LEU A 228 -5.74 19.51 0.31
N ASN A 229 -5.79 18.46 1.11
CA ASN A 229 -6.61 17.28 0.86
C ASN A 229 -8.09 17.66 0.73
N LYS A 230 -8.58 18.51 1.62
CA LYS A 230 -9.96 19.03 1.60
C LYS A 230 -10.21 19.91 0.38
N LYS A 231 -9.28 20.81 0.04
CA LYS A 231 -9.35 21.71 -1.12
C LYS A 231 -9.57 20.93 -2.41
N TYR A 232 -8.87 19.81 -2.58
CA TYR A 232 -8.95 18.96 -3.79
C TYR A 232 -9.92 17.78 -3.67
N GLY A 233 -10.59 17.60 -2.52
CA GLY A 233 -11.54 16.51 -2.28
C GLY A 233 -10.90 15.11 -2.30
N VAL A 234 -9.59 15.01 -2.10
CA VAL A 234 -8.83 13.75 -2.19
C VAL A 234 -8.75 13.10 -0.80
N LYS A 235 -9.27 11.87 -0.70
CA LYS A 235 -9.40 11.11 0.56
C LYS A 235 -8.40 9.97 0.73
N ARG A 236 -7.60 9.68 -0.29
CA ARG A 236 -6.59 8.62 -0.28
C ARG A 236 -5.35 9.12 -0.99
N GLN A 237 -4.19 8.72 -0.48
CA GLN A 237 -2.90 9.12 -1.02
C GLN A 237 -2.79 8.85 -2.53
N LEU A 238 -2.42 9.88 -3.29
CA LEU A 238 -2.12 9.76 -4.71
C LEU A 238 -0.67 9.31 -4.87
N LEU A 239 -0.42 8.02 -4.59
CA LEU A 239 0.87 7.36 -4.66
C LEU A 239 0.71 5.99 -5.34
N CYS A 240 1.48 5.77 -6.38
CA CYS A 240 1.45 4.56 -7.19
C CYS A 240 2.86 3.94 -7.31
N SER A 241 2.97 2.63 -7.07
CA SER A 241 4.11 1.81 -7.49
C SER A 241 4.04 1.66 -9.00
N TYR A 242 4.70 2.58 -9.73
CA TYR A 242 4.52 2.74 -11.17
C TYR A 242 5.27 1.70 -11.98
N ALA A 243 6.54 1.44 -11.64
CA ALA A 243 7.35 0.46 -12.33
C ALA A 243 8.10 -0.46 -11.36
N LEU A 244 8.19 -1.74 -11.73
CA LEU A 244 9.02 -2.76 -11.10
C LEU A 244 9.89 -3.43 -12.16
N SER A 245 11.22 -3.50 -11.93
CA SER A 245 12.15 -4.20 -12.81
C SER A 245 13.14 -5.02 -12.01
N PHE A 246 13.38 -6.25 -12.43
CA PHE A 246 14.32 -7.19 -11.81
C PHE A 246 14.74 -8.27 -12.80
N GLU A 247 15.79 -9.01 -12.45
CA GLU A 247 16.19 -10.23 -13.16
C GLU A 247 15.97 -11.44 -12.24
N LEU A 248 15.34 -12.47 -12.76
CA LEU A 248 15.09 -13.73 -12.06
C LEU A 248 15.49 -14.90 -12.97
N ASP A 249 16.37 -15.76 -12.48
CA ASP A 249 16.87 -16.93 -13.22
C ASP A 249 17.38 -16.59 -14.66
N GLY A 250 18.08 -15.46 -14.81
CA GLY A 250 18.63 -14.97 -16.08
C GLY A 250 17.62 -14.28 -16.99
N GLN A 251 16.35 -14.22 -16.62
CA GLN A 251 15.31 -13.51 -17.36
C GLN A 251 15.06 -12.13 -16.76
N LYS A 252 15.05 -11.10 -17.63
CA LYS A 252 14.70 -9.71 -17.23
C LYS A 252 13.21 -9.49 -17.29
N TYR A 253 12.67 -8.91 -16.23
CA TYR A 253 11.27 -8.53 -16.10
C TYR A 253 11.16 -7.03 -15.90
N SER A 254 10.18 -6.42 -16.57
CA SER A 254 9.83 -5.01 -16.40
C SER A 254 8.32 -4.85 -16.54
N PHE A 255 7.67 -4.28 -15.52
CA PHE A 255 6.23 -4.13 -15.44
C PHE A 255 5.85 -2.70 -15.12
N LEU A 256 4.81 -2.21 -15.78
CA LEU A 256 4.27 -0.87 -15.57
C LEU A 256 2.83 -0.95 -15.06
N SER A 257 2.51 -0.11 -14.09
CA SER A 257 1.15 0.09 -13.60
C SER A 257 0.37 1.02 -14.51
N SER A 258 -0.90 0.72 -14.71
CA SER A 258 -1.86 1.60 -15.40
C SER A 258 -2.52 2.63 -14.47
N LEU A 259 -2.17 2.62 -13.16
CA LEU A 259 -2.84 3.39 -12.11
C LEU A 259 -2.05 4.63 -11.67
N ALA A 260 -1.06 5.08 -12.45
CA ALA A 260 -0.32 6.30 -12.12
C ALA A 260 -1.29 7.48 -11.91
N PRO A 261 -1.19 8.20 -10.78
CA PRO A 261 -2.09 9.31 -10.50
C PRO A 261 -1.82 10.48 -11.44
N ASP A 262 -2.88 11.22 -11.75
CA ASP A 262 -2.80 12.52 -12.37
C ASP A 262 -3.39 13.60 -11.45
N PHE A 263 -3.20 14.85 -11.81
CA PHE A 263 -3.71 15.97 -11.03
C PHE A 263 -5.24 15.88 -10.91
N PRO A 264 -5.81 16.07 -9.72
CA PRO A 264 -7.25 16.11 -9.56
C PRO A 264 -7.84 17.26 -10.41
N GLN A 265 -8.95 16.97 -11.07
CA GLN A 265 -9.74 18.02 -11.73
C GLN A 265 -10.38 18.89 -10.64
N LYS A 266 -10.38 20.21 -10.84
CA LYS A 266 -11.07 21.15 -9.94
C LYS A 266 -12.57 21.05 -10.10
#